data_8548bde2a3fc5465fd987a243e94601f
#
_entry.id   8548bde2a3fc5465fd987a243e94601f
#
_cell.length_a   1.000
_cell.length_b   1.000
_cell.length_c   1.000
_cell.angle_alpha   90.00
_cell.angle_beta   90.00
_cell.angle_gamma   90.00
#
_symmetry.space_group_name_H-M   'P 1'
#
loop_
_entity.id
_entity.type
_entity.pdbx_description
1 polymer ?
#
loop_
_entity_poly.entity_id
_entity_poly.type
_entity_poly.pdbx_seq_one_letter_code
_entity_poly.pdbx_strand_id
1 'polypeptide(L)'
;TGTVMLLLAAFLFGKGLIASIAAMFMRFPPRAAWLAGVGLAQFGEFGFVLLQLATKENVVSSEALAPLLNAGILSMFLTPLIVYKAPHFTAGERALDPLAKLLRAKTAQELEEKTEGQNDHIIIIGYGISGQLLTSSLRSLSIETVVLEMNSDNVSYGRERGDPVYYADAT
;
A
#
# COMPACT_ATOMS: atom_id res chain seq x y z
N THR A 1 -24.47 21.50 -4.67
CA THR A 1 -23.90 20.30 -5.36
C THR A 1 -22.40 20.44 -5.64
N GLY A 2 -21.93 21.58 -6.19
CA GLY A 2 -20.51 21.79 -6.49
C GLY A 2 -19.58 21.68 -5.28
N THR A 3 -19.95 22.26 -4.14
CA THR A 3 -19.20 22.19 -2.89
C THR A 3 -19.04 20.76 -2.39
N VAL A 4 -20.11 19.94 -2.44
CA VAL A 4 -20.07 18.53 -2.03
C VAL A 4 -19.11 17.73 -2.91
N MET A 5 -19.12 17.94 -4.23
CA MET A 5 -18.20 17.25 -5.15
C MET A 5 -16.74 17.66 -4.92
N LEU A 6 -16.49 18.93 -4.65
CA LEU A 6 -15.14 19.41 -4.32
C LEU A 6 -14.63 18.83 -3.00
N LEU A 7 -15.47 18.78 -1.97
CA LEU A 7 -15.14 18.15 -0.70
C LEU A 7 -14.91 16.64 -0.83
N LEU A 8 -15.73 15.97 -1.62
CA LEU A 8 -15.57 14.55 -1.93
C LEU A 8 -14.22 14.30 -2.60
N ALA A 9 -13.87 15.09 -3.61
CA ALA A 9 -12.58 15.00 -4.28
C ALA A 9 -11.42 15.26 -3.29
N ALA A 10 -11.54 16.29 -2.45
CA ALA A 10 -10.55 16.60 -1.42
C ALA A 10 -10.35 15.45 -0.43
N PHE A 11 -11.41 14.77 -0.01
CA PHE A 11 -11.31 13.59 0.87
C PHE A 11 -10.63 12.43 0.15
N LEU A 12 -11.08 12.06 -1.04
CA LEU A 12 -10.54 10.90 -1.75
C LEU A 12 -9.09 11.12 -2.17
N PHE A 13 -8.79 12.24 -2.83
CA PHE A 13 -7.44 12.49 -3.32
C PHE A 13 -6.50 12.97 -2.21
N GLY A 14 -6.93 13.89 -1.34
CA GLY A 14 -6.09 14.44 -0.28
C GLY A 14 -5.68 13.38 0.74
N LYS A 15 -6.65 12.66 1.31
CA LYS A 15 -6.35 11.59 2.28
C LYS A 15 -5.64 10.42 1.64
N GLY A 16 -6.06 10.01 0.44
CA GLY A 16 -5.40 8.94 -0.30
C GLY A 16 -3.93 9.24 -0.56
N LEU A 17 -3.63 10.47 -1.02
CA LEU A 17 -2.26 10.91 -1.26
C LEU A 17 -1.42 10.93 0.03
N ILE A 18 -1.97 11.49 1.11
CA ILE A 18 -1.27 11.53 2.41
C ILE A 18 -0.97 10.12 2.91
N ALA A 19 -1.94 9.21 2.83
CA ALA A 19 -1.78 7.82 3.26
C ALA A 19 -0.75 7.07 2.38
N SER A 20 -0.78 7.26 1.06
CA SER A 20 0.21 6.70 0.14
C SER A 20 1.62 7.20 0.48
N ILE A 21 1.79 8.49 0.68
CA ILE A 21 3.07 9.10 1.05
C ILE A 21 3.56 8.53 2.40
N ALA A 22 2.68 8.44 3.41
CA ALA A 22 3.03 7.87 4.71
C ALA A 22 3.50 6.42 4.58
N ALA A 23 2.81 5.58 3.79
CA ALA A 23 3.22 4.21 3.52
C ALA A 23 4.59 4.14 2.84
N MET A 24 4.88 5.06 1.92
CA MET A 24 6.20 5.12 1.27
C MET A 24 7.31 5.54 2.23
N PHE A 25 7.05 6.45 3.17
CA PHE A 25 8.01 6.75 4.25
C PHE A 25 8.31 5.53 5.12
N MET A 26 7.35 4.63 5.28
CA MET A 26 7.55 3.32 5.93
C MET A 26 8.24 2.30 5.02
N ARG A 27 8.70 2.70 3.83
CA ARG A 27 9.38 1.87 2.83
C ARG A 27 8.52 0.73 2.25
N PHE A 28 7.21 0.90 2.22
CA PHE A 28 6.35 0.00 1.45
C PHE A 28 6.53 0.24 -0.06
N PRO A 29 6.38 -0.82 -0.87
CA PRO A 29 6.48 -0.68 -2.34
C PRO A 29 5.35 0.21 -2.88
N PRO A 30 5.52 0.84 -4.05
CA PRO A 30 4.54 1.76 -4.65
C PRO A 30 3.14 1.15 -4.77
N ARG A 31 3.04 -0.13 -5.15
CA ARG A 31 1.77 -0.85 -5.25
C ARG A 31 1.05 -0.93 -3.89
N ALA A 32 1.75 -1.34 -2.84
CA ALA A 32 1.18 -1.41 -1.49
C ALA A 32 0.80 -0.02 -0.96
N ALA A 33 1.64 0.99 -1.20
CA ALA A 33 1.37 2.38 -0.84
C ALA A 33 0.14 2.94 -1.56
N TRP A 34 -0.01 2.66 -2.86
CA TRP A 34 -1.19 3.02 -3.65
C TRP A 34 -2.46 2.38 -3.11
N LEU A 35 -2.45 1.05 -2.88
CA LEU A 35 -3.61 0.33 -2.35
C LEU A 35 -3.99 0.80 -0.94
N ALA A 36 -3.01 1.05 -0.07
CA ALA A 36 -3.23 1.63 1.25
C ALA A 36 -3.85 3.02 1.15
N GLY A 37 -3.35 3.88 0.26
CA GLY A 37 -3.89 5.20 0.01
C GLY A 37 -5.34 5.17 -0.44
N VAL A 38 -5.68 4.31 -1.39
CA VAL A 38 -7.05 4.13 -1.86
C VAL A 38 -7.96 3.60 -0.76
N GLY A 39 -7.50 2.61 0.02
CA GLY A 39 -8.28 2.03 1.13
C GLY A 39 -8.57 3.03 2.25
N LEU A 40 -7.64 3.94 2.52
CA LEU A 40 -7.77 4.96 3.57
C LEU A 40 -8.35 6.30 3.09
N ALA A 41 -8.65 6.44 1.80
CA ALA A 41 -9.15 7.69 1.22
C ALA A 41 -10.53 8.10 1.73
N GLN A 42 -11.34 7.15 2.19
CA GLN A 42 -12.70 7.42 2.66
C GLN A 42 -12.73 8.31 3.90
N PHE A 43 -13.86 8.99 4.09
CA PHE A 43 -14.18 9.68 5.33
C PHE A 43 -14.43 8.64 6.43
N GLY A 44 -13.69 8.69 7.52
CA GLY A 44 -13.84 7.73 8.61
C GLY A 44 -15.08 8.00 9.46
N GLU A 45 -15.64 6.96 10.07
CA GLU A 45 -16.85 7.07 10.93
C GLU A 45 -16.67 8.04 12.11
N PHE A 46 -15.49 8.10 12.71
CA PHE A 46 -15.18 9.07 13.76
C PHE A 46 -15.23 10.53 13.28
N GLY A 47 -15.06 10.76 11.97
CA GLY A 47 -15.17 12.08 11.37
C GLY A 47 -16.56 12.69 11.56
N PHE A 48 -17.62 11.88 11.58
CA PHE A 48 -18.98 12.37 11.85
C PHE A 48 -19.12 12.85 13.29
N VAL A 49 -18.55 12.13 14.26
CA VAL A 49 -18.55 12.53 15.67
C VAL A 49 -17.76 13.84 15.86
N LEU A 50 -16.60 13.94 15.22
CA LEU A 50 -15.77 15.15 15.26
C LEU A 50 -16.48 16.35 14.61
N LEU A 51 -17.19 16.16 13.50
CA LEU A 51 -17.98 17.21 12.86
C LEU A 51 -19.09 17.72 13.76
N GLN A 52 -19.81 16.81 14.43
CA GLN A 52 -20.86 17.20 15.38
C GLN A 52 -20.27 17.99 16.56
N LEU A 53 -19.16 17.54 17.13
CA LEU A 53 -18.47 18.24 18.19
C LEU A 53 -17.97 19.61 17.74
N ALA A 54 -17.33 19.68 16.58
CA ALA A 54 -16.82 20.92 16.01
C ALA A 54 -17.95 21.94 15.73
N THR A 55 -19.12 21.48 15.36
CA THR A 55 -20.30 22.35 15.19
C THR A 55 -20.81 22.83 16.53
N LYS A 56 -20.86 21.97 17.54
CA LYS A 56 -21.27 22.34 18.91
C LYS A 56 -20.35 23.40 19.53
N GLU A 57 -19.05 23.27 19.28
CA GLU A 57 -18.02 24.21 19.77
C GLU A 57 -17.84 25.43 18.83
N ASN A 58 -18.71 25.62 17.84
CA ASN A 58 -18.66 26.70 16.85
C ASN A 58 -17.36 26.78 16.03
N VAL A 59 -16.63 25.69 15.89
CA VAL A 59 -15.45 25.58 15.03
C VAL A 59 -15.87 25.41 13.56
N VAL A 60 -16.97 24.71 13.32
CA VAL A 60 -17.59 24.52 12.01
C VAL A 60 -18.97 25.14 12.02
N SER A 61 -19.27 25.99 11.03
CA SER A 61 -20.59 26.61 10.90
C SER A 61 -21.66 25.55 10.57
N SER A 62 -22.89 25.78 11.04
CA SER A 62 -24.02 24.91 10.74
C SER A 62 -24.30 24.79 9.23
N GLU A 63 -23.96 25.81 8.45
CA GLU A 63 -24.08 25.82 6.98
C GLU A 63 -23.07 24.88 6.29
N ALA A 64 -21.88 24.74 6.85
CA ALA A 64 -20.83 23.86 6.33
C ALA A 64 -21.04 22.39 6.73
N LEU A 65 -21.82 22.12 7.78
CA LEU A 65 -22.02 20.77 8.30
C LEU A 65 -22.66 19.83 7.26
N ALA A 66 -23.76 20.26 6.63
CA ALA A 66 -24.48 19.41 5.68
C ALA A 66 -23.66 19.04 4.43
N PRO A 67 -22.93 19.96 3.76
CA PRO A 67 -22.02 19.60 2.68
C PRO A 67 -20.91 18.63 3.09
N LEU A 68 -20.32 18.80 4.28
CA LEU A 68 -19.29 17.91 4.81
C LEU A 68 -19.81 16.49 5.08
N LEU A 69 -20.97 16.39 5.74
CA LEU A 69 -21.63 15.10 5.99
C LEU A 69 -21.98 14.38 4.69
N ASN A 70 -22.56 15.09 3.71
CA ASN A 70 -22.93 14.51 2.42
C ASN A 70 -21.70 14.02 1.66
N ALA A 71 -20.60 14.78 1.64
CA ALA A 71 -19.34 14.36 1.02
C ALA A 71 -18.74 13.15 1.74
N GLY A 72 -18.81 13.12 3.08
CA GLY A 72 -18.34 11.99 3.88
C GLY A 72 -19.10 10.71 3.56
N ILE A 73 -20.43 10.77 3.58
CA ILE A 73 -21.31 9.63 3.25
C ILE A 73 -21.03 9.13 1.83
N LEU A 74 -20.97 10.04 0.85
CA LEU A 74 -20.69 9.67 -0.54
C LEU A 74 -19.31 9.00 -0.69
N SER A 75 -18.30 9.46 0.06
CA SER A 75 -16.97 8.84 0.02
C SER A 75 -17.01 7.40 0.52
N MET A 76 -17.79 7.12 1.56
CA MET A 76 -17.94 5.76 2.09
C MET A 76 -18.63 4.82 1.10
N PHE A 77 -19.64 5.29 0.37
CA PHE A 77 -20.29 4.50 -0.67
C PHE A 77 -19.41 4.24 -1.88
N LEU A 78 -18.57 5.20 -2.26
CA LEU A 78 -17.69 5.08 -3.41
C LEU A 78 -16.46 4.22 -3.14
N THR A 79 -15.95 4.23 -1.92
CA THR A 79 -14.68 3.55 -1.57
C THR A 79 -14.67 2.05 -1.89
N PRO A 80 -15.69 1.25 -1.60
CA PRO A 80 -15.68 -0.17 -1.95
C PRO A 80 -15.51 -0.40 -3.47
N LEU A 81 -16.12 0.46 -4.30
CA LEU A 81 -16.00 0.38 -5.76
C LEU A 81 -14.60 0.77 -6.23
N ILE A 82 -14.02 1.80 -5.61
CA ILE A 82 -12.68 2.26 -5.93
C ILE A 82 -11.65 1.21 -5.49
N VAL A 83 -11.76 0.66 -4.28
CA VAL A 83 -10.89 -0.40 -3.75
C VAL A 83 -10.95 -1.65 -4.62
N TYR A 84 -12.14 -2.06 -5.05
CA TYR A 84 -12.29 -3.20 -5.95
C TYR A 84 -11.54 -3.02 -7.28
N LYS A 85 -11.54 -1.81 -7.83
CA LYS A 85 -10.85 -1.48 -9.09
C LYS A 85 -9.37 -1.09 -8.91
N ALA A 86 -8.95 -0.69 -7.73
CA ALA A 86 -7.62 -0.16 -7.46
C ALA A 86 -6.46 -1.11 -7.89
N PRO A 87 -6.54 -2.44 -7.71
CA PRO A 87 -5.47 -3.35 -8.15
C PRO A 87 -5.25 -3.35 -9.67
N HIS A 88 -6.29 -3.00 -10.44
CA HIS A 88 -6.23 -2.93 -11.91
C HIS A 88 -5.75 -1.56 -12.42
N PHE A 89 -5.61 -0.57 -11.53
CA PHE A 89 -5.29 0.81 -11.88
C PHE A 89 -3.81 1.12 -11.61
N THR A 90 -2.95 0.64 -12.52
CA THR A 90 -1.48 0.80 -12.40
C THR A 90 -0.99 2.24 -12.55
N ALA A 91 -1.85 3.16 -13.03
CA ALA A 91 -1.46 4.56 -13.21
C ALA A 91 -1.12 5.25 -11.86
N GLY A 92 -1.84 4.93 -10.78
CA GLY A 92 -1.55 5.48 -9.45
C GLY A 92 -0.23 4.95 -8.88
N GLU A 93 0.07 3.69 -9.11
CA GLU A 93 1.35 3.07 -8.76
C GLU A 93 2.51 3.77 -9.49
N ARG A 94 2.41 3.91 -10.82
CA ARG A 94 3.41 4.60 -11.64
C ARG A 94 3.63 6.05 -11.23
N ALA A 95 2.60 6.75 -10.78
CA ALA A 95 2.73 8.12 -10.28
C ALA A 95 3.56 8.21 -9.00
N LEU A 96 3.62 7.14 -8.22
CA LEU A 96 4.41 7.05 -6.99
C LEU A 96 5.86 6.57 -7.21
N ASP A 97 6.18 5.98 -8.38
CA ASP A 97 7.52 5.45 -8.69
C ASP A 97 8.67 6.45 -8.48
N PRO A 98 8.58 7.72 -8.94
CA PRO A 98 9.68 8.67 -8.76
C PRO A 98 9.92 8.97 -7.27
N LEU A 99 8.86 9.01 -6.47
CA LEU A 99 8.96 9.20 -5.03
C LEU A 99 9.50 7.95 -4.34
N ALA A 100 9.13 6.76 -4.82
CA ALA A 100 9.65 5.48 -4.35
C ALA A 100 11.18 5.38 -4.52
N LYS A 101 11.67 5.76 -5.70
CA LYS A 101 13.11 5.81 -5.98
C LYS A 101 13.84 6.78 -5.05
N LEU A 102 13.26 7.96 -4.81
CA LEU A 102 13.83 8.97 -3.91
C LEU A 102 13.89 8.47 -2.45
N LEU A 103 12.85 7.78 -1.99
CA LEU A 103 12.73 7.27 -0.62
C LEU A 103 13.36 5.89 -0.43
N ARG A 104 13.98 5.31 -1.48
CA ARG A 104 14.51 3.95 -1.48
C ARG A 104 13.47 2.93 -0.99
N ALA A 105 12.22 3.10 -1.42
CA ALA A 105 11.15 2.15 -1.16
C ALA A 105 11.50 0.82 -1.85
N LYS A 106 11.14 -0.30 -1.23
CA LYS A 106 11.41 -1.63 -1.76
C LYS A 106 10.64 -1.81 -3.07
N THR A 107 11.34 -2.01 -4.18
CA THR A 107 10.73 -2.11 -5.51
C THR A 107 10.85 -3.54 -6.03
N ALA A 108 9.83 -4.03 -6.74
CA ALA A 108 9.87 -5.32 -7.43
C ALA A 108 10.99 -5.39 -8.50
N GLN A 109 11.46 -4.24 -8.99
CA GLN A 109 12.59 -4.12 -9.93
C GLN A 109 13.91 -4.69 -9.38
N GLU A 110 14.11 -4.70 -8.05
CA GLU A 110 15.27 -5.39 -7.46
C GLU A 110 15.25 -6.91 -7.72
N LEU A 111 14.06 -7.47 -7.98
CA LEU A 111 13.91 -8.88 -8.31
C LEU A 111 14.36 -9.14 -9.76
N GLU A 112 13.91 -8.31 -10.70
CA GLU A 112 14.24 -8.44 -12.12
C GLU A 112 15.76 -8.29 -12.37
N GLU A 113 16.40 -7.26 -11.80
CA GLU A 113 17.84 -7.01 -11.97
C GLU A 113 18.71 -8.12 -11.37
N LYS A 114 18.27 -8.80 -10.31
CA LYS A 114 19.07 -9.84 -9.63
C LYS A 114 18.79 -11.24 -10.11
N THR A 115 17.69 -11.47 -10.79
CA THR A 115 17.33 -12.78 -11.37
C THR A 115 17.56 -12.86 -12.87
N GLU A 116 17.88 -11.75 -13.55
CA GLU A 116 18.32 -11.78 -14.94
C GLU A 116 19.58 -12.65 -15.08
N GLY A 117 19.42 -13.82 -15.71
CA GLY A 117 20.52 -14.74 -15.98
C GLY A 117 20.64 -15.93 -15.02
N GLN A 118 19.82 -16.05 -14.00
CA GLN A 118 19.76 -17.27 -13.19
C GLN A 118 18.90 -18.32 -13.93
N ASN A 119 19.55 -19.41 -14.33
CA ASN A 119 18.90 -20.57 -14.91
C ASN A 119 18.97 -21.71 -13.86
N ASP A 120 17.99 -22.62 -13.88
CA ASP A 120 17.94 -23.82 -13.03
C ASP A 120 17.87 -23.55 -11.52
N HIS A 121 17.08 -22.53 -11.11
CA HIS A 121 16.83 -22.22 -9.69
C HIS A 121 15.42 -22.68 -9.25
N ILE A 122 15.28 -22.91 -7.93
CA ILE A 122 13.99 -23.23 -7.31
C ILE A 122 13.36 -21.95 -6.78
N ILE A 123 12.10 -21.70 -7.15
CA ILE A 123 11.31 -20.59 -6.62
C ILE A 123 10.51 -21.09 -5.42
N ILE A 124 10.72 -20.45 -4.27
CA ILE A 124 9.97 -20.71 -3.03
C ILE A 124 9.00 -19.57 -2.81
N ILE A 125 7.73 -19.86 -2.64
CA ILE A 125 6.69 -18.86 -2.34
C ILE A 125 6.40 -18.91 -0.85
N GLY A 126 6.72 -17.81 -0.15
CA GLY A 126 6.59 -17.64 1.30
C GLY A 126 7.87 -17.95 2.07
N TYR A 127 8.25 -17.05 3.00
CA TYR A 127 9.42 -17.18 3.88
C TYR A 127 9.03 -17.36 5.34
N GLY A 128 7.94 -18.07 5.60
CA GLY A 128 7.56 -18.56 6.92
C GLY A 128 8.50 -19.67 7.39
N ILE A 129 8.16 -20.37 8.48
CA ILE A 129 9.01 -21.43 9.07
C ILE A 129 9.39 -22.49 8.02
N SER A 130 8.42 -22.95 7.22
CA SER A 130 8.68 -23.97 6.18
C SER A 130 9.57 -23.44 5.05
N GLY A 131 9.36 -22.21 4.61
CA GLY A 131 10.19 -21.56 3.59
C GLY A 131 11.63 -21.38 4.05
N GLN A 132 11.86 -20.99 5.31
CA GLN A 132 13.20 -20.86 5.92
C GLN A 132 13.92 -22.21 5.96
N LEU A 133 13.23 -23.26 6.42
CA LEU A 133 13.78 -24.63 6.46
C LEU A 133 14.14 -25.13 5.07
N LEU A 134 13.24 -24.94 4.10
CA LEU A 134 13.47 -25.36 2.71
C LEU A 134 14.65 -24.62 2.10
N THR A 135 14.71 -23.28 2.26
CA THR A 135 15.82 -22.45 1.76
C THR A 135 17.16 -22.90 2.35
N SER A 136 17.21 -23.16 3.66
CA SER A 136 18.43 -23.62 4.32
C SER A 136 18.87 -25.01 3.85
N SER A 137 17.91 -25.92 3.64
CA SER A 137 18.16 -27.28 3.13
C SER A 137 18.69 -27.25 1.69
N LEU A 138 18.07 -26.48 0.81
CA LEU A 138 18.50 -26.36 -0.59
C LEU A 138 19.87 -25.68 -0.69
N ARG A 139 20.14 -24.68 0.16
CA ARG A 139 21.46 -24.07 0.24
C ARG A 139 22.55 -25.08 0.63
N SER A 140 22.26 -25.99 1.59
CA SER A 140 23.21 -27.04 1.97
C SER A 140 23.51 -28.02 0.85
N LEU A 141 22.59 -28.14 -0.12
CA LEU A 141 22.76 -28.94 -1.32
C LEU A 141 23.34 -28.16 -2.52
N SER A 142 23.72 -26.90 -2.30
CA SER A 142 24.21 -25.97 -3.33
C SER A 142 23.21 -25.76 -4.49
N ILE A 143 21.91 -25.85 -4.20
CA ILE A 143 20.84 -25.58 -5.16
C ILE A 143 20.47 -24.10 -5.05
N GLU A 144 20.52 -23.39 -6.16
CA GLU A 144 20.13 -21.99 -6.22
C GLU A 144 18.63 -21.81 -5.99
N THR A 145 18.28 -20.83 -5.17
CA THR A 145 16.90 -20.56 -4.79
C THR A 145 16.57 -19.09 -4.90
N VAL A 146 15.32 -18.80 -5.23
CA VAL A 146 14.72 -17.46 -5.17
C VAL A 146 13.48 -17.56 -4.29
N VAL A 147 13.39 -16.72 -3.24
CA VAL A 147 12.26 -16.76 -2.31
C VAL A 147 11.42 -15.50 -2.47
N LEU A 148 10.13 -15.67 -2.74
CA LEU A 148 9.16 -14.59 -2.84
C LEU A 148 8.36 -14.50 -1.54
N GLU A 149 8.31 -13.34 -0.90
CA GLU A 149 7.62 -13.11 0.36
C GLU A 149 6.93 -11.74 0.36
N MET A 150 5.70 -11.68 0.83
CA MET A 150 4.90 -10.45 0.92
C MET A 150 5.08 -9.72 2.25
N ASN A 151 5.45 -10.41 3.32
CA ASN A 151 5.70 -9.78 4.61
C ASN A 151 7.08 -9.11 4.62
N SER A 152 7.09 -7.79 4.74
CA SER A 152 8.32 -6.98 4.71
C SER A 152 9.30 -7.33 5.83
N ASP A 153 8.81 -7.78 6.99
CA ASP A 153 9.64 -8.15 8.13
C ASP A 153 10.37 -9.47 7.87
N ASN A 154 9.66 -10.45 7.29
CA ASN A 154 10.25 -11.71 6.86
C ASN A 154 11.29 -11.50 5.75
N VAL A 155 11.03 -10.59 4.80
CA VAL A 155 12.00 -10.23 3.77
C VAL A 155 13.26 -9.62 4.38
N SER A 156 13.11 -8.70 5.33
CA SER A 156 14.25 -8.08 6.01
C SER A 156 15.04 -9.11 6.79
N TYR A 157 14.36 -9.95 7.56
CA TYR A 157 14.97 -11.03 8.33
C TYR A 157 15.75 -12.03 7.44
N GLY A 158 15.16 -12.44 6.31
CA GLY A 158 15.83 -13.36 5.39
C GLY A 158 17.07 -12.74 4.74
N ARG A 159 16.99 -11.47 4.34
CA ARG A 159 18.15 -10.74 3.78
C ARG A 159 19.29 -10.56 4.78
N GLU A 160 19.00 -10.30 6.04
CA GLU A 160 20.01 -10.22 7.11
C GLU A 160 20.77 -11.54 7.30
N ARG A 161 20.10 -12.67 7.04
CA ARG A 161 20.70 -14.01 7.07
C ARG A 161 21.44 -14.38 5.77
N GLY A 162 21.41 -13.50 4.78
CA GLY A 162 22.00 -13.76 3.46
C GLY A 162 21.16 -14.71 2.60
N ASP A 163 19.86 -14.90 2.90
CA ASP A 163 18.96 -15.68 2.07
C ASP A 163 18.44 -14.83 0.89
N PRO A 164 18.23 -15.43 -0.29
CA PRO A 164 17.77 -14.71 -1.47
C PRO A 164 16.26 -14.46 -1.41
N VAL A 165 15.82 -13.65 -0.45
CA VAL A 165 14.42 -13.32 -0.21
C VAL A 165 14.08 -11.98 -0.84
N TYR A 166 13.04 -11.97 -1.65
CA TYR A 166 12.56 -10.80 -2.38
C TYR A 166 11.12 -10.49 -2.02
N TYR A 167 10.83 -9.20 -1.94
CA TYR A 167 9.46 -8.75 -1.75
C TYR A 167 8.69 -8.88 -3.06
N ALA A 168 7.78 -9.82 -3.14
CA ALA A 168 6.93 -10.01 -4.30
C ALA A 168 5.62 -10.69 -3.92
N ASP A 169 4.58 -10.42 -4.72
CA ASP A 169 3.32 -11.14 -4.75
C ASP A 169 3.38 -12.17 -5.87
N ALA A 170 3.11 -13.43 -5.56
CA ALA A 170 3.16 -14.53 -6.52
C ALA A 170 1.81 -14.77 -7.25
N THR A 171 0.81 -13.88 -7.06
CA THR A 171 -0.53 -13.98 -7.69
C THR A 171 -0.69 -12.99 -8.84
#